data_6f7c142d5be6aecde544b4e80c256de6
#
_entry.id   6f7c142d5be6aecde544b4e80c256de6
#
_cell.length_a   1.000
_cell.length_b   1.000
_cell.length_c   1.000
_cell.angle_alpha   90.00
_cell.angle_beta   90.00
_cell.angle_gamma   90.00
#
_symmetry.space_group_name_H-M   'P 1'
#
loop_
_entity.id
_entity.type
_entity.pdbx_description
1 polymer ?
#
loop_
_entity_poly.entity_id
_entity_poly.type
_entity_poly.pdbx_seq_one_letter_code
_entity_poly.pdbx_strand_id
1 'polypeptide(L)'
;LSQHPVTNGDKATTHSSPDDLLDRRRSSEFIEEADDPLTPEIGHFALALALAMALVQSVLPILGAGRGNILWMQSARWSSFGQVFFVGIAFLALMQAFVTSDFTVKNVVENSNSLKPMLFKVAGTWGSHEGSLLLWTLILTVFGAAVALFGSNIPLSLKARTLSVQAWISVGFLTFMLLTSNPFDRVFPPADDGQDLNPLLQDVGLAMHPPLLYFGYVGFSIVFSFAVAALIEGRVDAAWARWVRPWTLAAWMSLTAGIALGSWWAYYELGWGGWWFWD
;
A
#
# COMPACT_ATOMS: atom_id res chain seq x y z
N LEU A 1 31.48 -17.19 71.84
CA LEU A 1 31.15 -15.95 72.55
C LEU A 1 31.51 -14.75 71.69
N SER A 2 30.61 -14.23 70.97
CA SER A 2 30.48 -12.80 70.68
C SER A 2 29.18 -12.60 69.88
N GLN A 3 28.22 -11.97 70.50
CA GLN A 3 26.93 -11.56 69.91
C GLN A 3 27.13 -10.28 69.05
N HIS A 4 26.63 -10.22 67.86
CA HIS A 4 26.44 -8.99 67.13
C HIS A 4 24.95 -8.62 67.11
N PRO A 5 24.59 -7.36 67.28
CA PRO A 5 23.19 -6.91 67.32
C PRO A 5 22.60 -6.77 65.96
N VAL A 6 21.31 -7.13 65.85
CA VAL A 6 20.44 -6.93 64.70
C VAL A 6 20.13 -5.44 64.58
N THR A 7 20.52 -4.79 63.49
CA THR A 7 20.12 -3.44 63.14
C THR A 7 18.84 -3.48 62.29
N ASN A 8 17.80 -2.80 62.75
CA ASN A 8 16.52 -2.54 62.07
C ASN A 8 16.72 -1.86 60.72
N GLY A 9 16.19 -2.47 59.69
CA GLY A 9 16.12 -1.87 58.35
C GLY A 9 15.09 -0.74 58.31
N ASP A 10 15.58 0.48 58.09
CA ASP A 10 14.76 1.63 57.74
C ASP A 10 13.98 1.36 56.44
N LYS A 11 12.65 1.40 56.56
CA LYS A 11 11.76 1.49 55.41
C LYS A 11 11.91 2.90 54.82
N ALA A 12 12.73 3.08 53.79
CA ALA A 12 12.75 4.27 52.99
C ALA A 12 11.39 4.37 52.23
N THR A 13 10.49 5.19 52.74
CA THR A 13 9.32 5.66 52.02
C THR A 13 9.83 6.63 50.95
N THR A 14 9.94 6.15 49.72
CA THR A 14 10.20 7.00 48.56
C THR A 14 8.97 7.89 48.32
N HIS A 15 9.03 9.13 48.80
CA HIS A 15 8.15 10.20 48.41
C HIS A 15 8.43 10.53 46.92
N SER A 16 7.59 10.03 46.00
CA SER A 16 7.63 10.51 44.64
C SER A 16 7.18 11.96 44.61
N SER A 17 8.03 12.82 44.02
CA SER A 17 7.72 14.24 43.80
C SER A 17 6.44 14.41 42.98
N PRO A 18 5.64 15.48 43.24
CA PRO A 18 4.51 15.80 42.36
C PRO A 18 4.90 15.90 40.87
N ASP A 19 6.13 16.31 40.58
CA ASP A 19 6.66 16.39 39.22
C ASP A 19 6.89 15.01 38.57
N ASP A 20 7.32 14.00 39.34
CA ASP A 20 7.43 12.62 38.88
C ASP A 20 6.06 11.99 38.56
N LEU A 21 5.02 12.39 39.27
CA LEU A 21 3.64 11.92 38.99
C LEU A 21 3.05 12.61 37.75
N LEU A 22 3.38 13.87 37.52
CA LEU A 22 2.96 14.60 36.31
C LEU A 22 3.69 14.10 35.07
N ASP A 23 4.98 13.75 35.20
CA ASP A 23 5.77 13.20 34.11
C ASP A 23 5.33 11.78 33.73
N ARG A 24 4.99 10.96 34.75
CA ARG A 24 4.38 9.64 34.53
C ARG A 24 2.98 9.73 33.91
N ARG A 25 2.16 10.72 34.29
CA ARG A 25 0.87 10.97 33.68
C ARG A 25 1.01 11.44 32.23
N ARG A 26 1.91 12.37 31.98
CA ARG A 26 2.22 12.80 30.59
C ARG A 26 2.69 11.63 29.74
N SER A 27 3.60 10.81 30.27
CA SER A 27 4.09 9.64 29.56
C SER A 27 2.98 8.62 29.31
N SER A 28 2.05 8.41 30.25
CA SER A 28 0.92 7.50 30.05
C SER A 28 -0.12 8.08 29.08
N GLU A 29 -0.39 9.37 29.10
CA GLU A 29 -1.28 10.04 28.15
C GLU A 29 -0.68 10.03 26.72
N PHE A 30 0.63 10.22 26.56
CA PHE A 30 1.32 10.07 25.26
C PHE A 30 1.31 8.61 24.74
N ILE A 31 1.36 7.63 25.63
CA ILE A 31 1.31 6.20 25.28
C ILE A 31 -0.15 5.81 24.93
N GLU A 32 -1.16 6.39 25.62
CA GLU A 32 -2.58 6.10 25.39
C GLU A 32 -3.11 6.77 24.10
N GLU A 33 -2.50 7.89 23.66
CA GLU A 33 -2.86 8.59 22.41
C GLU A 33 -2.19 7.96 21.17
N ALA A 34 -1.17 7.09 21.36
CA ALA A 34 -0.43 6.43 20.28
C ALA A 34 -1.09 5.13 19.79
N ASP A 35 -1.95 4.50 20.56
CA ASP A 35 -2.60 3.23 20.22
C ASP A 35 -4.07 3.46 19.87
N ASP A 36 -4.37 3.72 18.59
CA ASP A 36 -5.71 3.42 18.05
C ASP A 36 -5.69 1.95 17.60
N PRO A 37 -6.13 1.01 18.48
CA PRO A 37 -6.02 -0.43 18.22
C PRO A 37 -6.87 -0.87 17.02
N LEU A 38 -7.72 0.01 16.48
CA LEU A 38 -8.65 -0.28 15.40
C LEU A 38 -8.11 0.04 14.01
N THR A 39 -7.04 0.83 13.88
CA THR A 39 -6.53 1.25 12.57
C THR A 39 -6.11 0.08 11.67
N PRO A 40 -5.35 -0.93 12.11
CA PRO A 40 -5.03 -2.10 11.29
C PRO A 40 -6.25 -2.96 10.94
N GLU A 41 -7.21 -3.09 11.84
CA GLU A 41 -8.48 -3.81 11.60
C GLU A 41 -9.31 -3.11 10.52
N ILE A 42 -9.37 -1.77 10.56
CA ILE A 42 -10.00 -0.96 9.49
C ILE A 42 -9.31 -1.21 8.16
N GLY A 43 -7.97 -1.23 8.14
CA GLY A 43 -7.17 -1.52 6.96
C GLY A 43 -7.48 -2.92 6.38
N HIS A 44 -7.46 -3.94 7.22
CA HIS A 44 -7.79 -5.32 6.82
C HIS A 44 -9.22 -5.44 6.31
N PHE A 45 -10.20 -4.86 7.01
CA PHE A 45 -11.60 -4.86 6.58
C PHE A 45 -11.79 -4.11 5.26
N ALA A 46 -11.08 -3.00 5.05
CA ALA A 46 -11.10 -2.27 3.80
C ALA A 46 -10.57 -3.11 2.63
N LEU A 47 -9.52 -3.93 2.82
CA LEU A 47 -9.07 -4.88 1.78
C LEU A 47 -10.15 -5.91 1.42
N ALA A 48 -10.88 -6.43 2.40
CA ALA A 48 -12.00 -7.35 2.15
C ALA A 48 -13.13 -6.68 1.34
N LEU A 49 -13.46 -5.42 1.65
CA LEU A 49 -14.44 -4.64 0.89
C LEU A 49 -13.94 -4.32 -0.52
N ALA A 50 -12.65 -4.01 -0.68
CA ALA A 50 -12.03 -3.82 -1.99
C ALA A 50 -12.13 -5.09 -2.84
N LEU A 51 -11.89 -6.26 -2.26
CA LEU A 51 -12.06 -7.57 -2.93
C LEU A 51 -13.52 -7.77 -3.36
N ALA A 52 -14.49 -7.46 -2.50
CA ALA A 52 -15.90 -7.55 -2.86
C ALA A 52 -16.25 -6.65 -4.06
N MET A 53 -15.73 -5.39 -4.08
CA MET A 53 -15.90 -4.49 -5.23
C MET A 53 -15.21 -5.02 -6.49
N ALA A 54 -14.02 -5.62 -6.36
CA ALA A 54 -13.29 -6.23 -7.47
C ALA A 54 -14.04 -7.44 -8.05
N LEU A 55 -14.63 -8.28 -7.23
CA LEU A 55 -15.47 -9.42 -7.65
C LEU A 55 -16.70 -8.94 -8.43
N VAL A 56 -17.40 -7.93 -7.94
CA VAL A 56 -18.53 -7.32 -8.66
C VAL A 56 -18.08 -6.76 -10.01
N GLN A 57 -16.97 -6.02 -10.05
CA GLN A 57 -16.43 -5.43 -11.27
C GLN A 57 -15.92 -6.47 -12.26
N SER A 58 -15.39 -7.59 -11.78
CA SER A 58 -14.85 -8.67 -12.62
C SER A 58 -15.94 -9.38 -13.43
N VAL A 59 -17.19 -9.38 -12.96
CA VAL A 59 -18.29 -10.19 -13.52
C VAL A 59 -19.39 -9.34 -14.16
N LEU A 60 -19.99 -8.40 -13.41
CA LEU A 60 -21.19 -7.71 -13.88
C LEU A 60 -20.98 -6.90 -15.18
N PRO A 61 -19.90 -6.08 -15.30
CA PRO A 61 -19.77 -5.24 -16.50
C PRO A 61 -19.49 -6.04 -17.78
N ILE A 62 -18.72 -7.13 -17.69
CA ILE A 62 -18.41 -7.96 -18.86
C ILE A 62 -19.64 -8.73 -19.32
N LEU A 63 -20.46 -9.24 -18.40
CA LEU A 63 -21.75 -9.86 -18.72
C LEU A 63 -22.73 -8.82 -19.28
N GLY A 64 -22.72 -7.61 -18.74
CA GLY A 64 -23.50 -6.48 -19.26
C GLY A 64 -23.14 -6.15 -20.69
N ALA A 65 -21.84 -6.11 -21.00
CA ALA A 65 -21.36 -5.86 -22.36
C ALA A 65 -21.76 -6.97 -23.34
N GLY A 66 -21.77 -8.24 -22.91
CA GLY A 66 -22.22 -9.37 -23.73
C GLY A 66 -23.74 -9.39 -23.98
N ARG A 67 -24.52 -8.83 -23.04
CA ARG A 67 -26.01 -8.82 -23.12
C ARG A 67 -26.58 -7.48 -23.56
N GLY A 68 -25.77 -6.46 -23.83
CA GLY A 68 -26.22 -5.09 -24.12
C GLY A 68 -26.88 -4.38 -22.92
N ASN A 69 -26.68 -4.84 -21.70
CA ASN A 69 -27.28 -4.28 -20.50
C ASN A 69 -26.47 -3.07 -20.00
N ILE A 70 -26.99 -1.87 -20.20
CA ILE A 70 -26.35 -0.60 -19.89
C ILE A 70 -26.08 -0.48 -18.36
N LEU A 71 -27.03 -0.87 -17.51
CA LEU A 71 -26.88 -0.75 -16.05
C LEU A 71 -25.73 -1.62 -15.54
N TRP A 72 -25.61 -2.84 -16.05
CA TRP A 72 -24.52 -3.73 -15.69
C TRP A 72 -23.17 -3.21 -16.21
N MET A 73 -23.10 -2.65 -17.40
CA MET A 73 -21.89 -2.00 -17.90
C MET A 73 -21.48 -0.79 -17.06
N GLN A 74 -22.45 0.01 -16.59
CA GLN A 74 -22.20 1.18 -15.75
C GLN A 74 -21.72 0.84 -14.34
N SER A 75 -22.00 -0.37 -13.83
CA SER A 75 -21.47 -0.82 -12.52
C SER A 75 -19.96 -0.79 -12.48
N ALA A 76 -19.25 -0.96 -13.61
CA ALA A 76 -17.79 -0.85 -13.70
C ALA A 76 -17.25 0.47 -13.12
N ARG A 77 -17.94 1.58 -13.38
CA ARG A 77 -17.53 2.90 -12.87
C ARG A 77 -17.56 2.95 -11.34
N TRP A 78 -18.69 2.56 -10.77
CA TRP A 78 -18.87 2.63 -9.32
C TRP A 78 -18.00 1.64 -8.55
N SER A 79 -17.85 0.42 -9.08
CA SER A 79 -16.98 -0.58 -8.50
C SER A 79 -15.50 -0.14 -8.56
N SER A 80 -15.07 0.52 -9.66
CA SER A 80 -13.71 1.08 -9.73
C SER A 80 -13.46 2.15 -8.67
N PHE A 81 -14.43 3.05 -8.44
CA PHE A 81 -14.31 4.04 -7.36
C PHE A 81 -14.35 3.40 -5.98
N GLY A 82 -15.19 2.37 -5.78
CA GLY A 82 -15.19 1.60 -4.54
C GLY A 82 -13.86 0.91 -4.26
N GLN A 83 -13.24 0.29 -5.27
CA GLN A 83 -11.92 -0.34 -5.11
C GLN A 83 -10.86 0.67 -4.69
N VAL A 84 -10.69 1.78 -5.43
CA VAL A 84 -9.66 2.78 -5.09
C VAL A 84 -9.91 3.41 -3.73
N PHE A 85 -11.15 3.61 -3.34
CA PHE A 85 -11.52 4.14 -2.03
C PHE A 85 -11.11 3.19 -0.90
N PHE A 86 -11.47 1.91 -0.98
CA PHE A 86 -11.16 0.95 0.07
C PHE A 86 -9.67 0.57 0.10
N VAL A 87 -9.02 0.39 -1.05
CA VAL A 87 -7.56 0.16 -1.08
C VAL A 87 -6.81 1.40 -0.58
N GLY A 88 -7.31 2.60 -0.87
CA GLY A 88 -6.77 3.85 -0.33
C GLY A 88 -6.86 3.92 1.20
N ILE A 89 -8.01 3.53 1.78
CA ILE A 89 -8.16 3.42 3.25
C ILE A 89 -7.15 2.42 3.81
N ALA A 90 -7.02 1.24 3.21
CA ALA A 90 -6.05 0.25 3.67
C ALA A 90 -4.60 0.78 3.60
N PHE A 91 -4.24 1.46 2.53
CA PHE A 91 -2.92 2.05 2.38
C PHE A 91 -2.64 3.14 3.43
N LEU A 92 -3.62 4.02 3.68
CA LEU A 92 -3.51 5.05 4.71
C LEU A 92 -3.45 4.46 6.13
N ALA A 93 -4.21 3.39 6.40
CA ALA A 93 -4.15 2.69 7.67
C ALA A 93 -2.76 2.07 7.92
N LEU A 94 -2.16 1.43 6.90
CA LEU A 94 -0.80 0.90 7.03
C LEU A 94 0.23 2.03 7.20
N MET A 95 0.10 3.12 6.44
CA MET A 95 0.96 4.30 6.59
C MET A 95 0.84 4.90 8.00
N GLN A 96 -0.36 4.99 8.54
CA GLN A 96 -0.58 5.46 9.92
C GLN A 96 0.14 4.54 10.93
N ALA A 97 0.02 3.22 10.80
CA ALA A 97 0.73 2.28 11.67
C ALA A 97 2.26 2.48 11.64
N PHE A 98 2.86 2.75 10.46
CA PHE A 98 4.28 3.08 10.34
C PHE A 98 4.63 4.44 10.99
N VAL A 99 3.81 5.47 10.77
CA VAL A 99 4.05 6.83 11.30
C VAL A 99 3.96 6.84 12.82
N THR A 100 2.98 6.15 13.41
CA THR A 100 2.80 6.03 14.86
C THR A 100 3.71 5.00 15.50
N SER A 101 4.43 4.19 14.71
CA SER A 101 5.26 3.07 15.20
C SER A 101 4.44 2.03 15.97
N ASP A 102 3.29 1.63 15.40
CA ASP A 102 2.43 0.60 15.98
C ASP A 102 3.09 -0.79 15.89
N PHE A 103 3.85 -1.16 16.92
CA PHE A 103 4.55 -2.44 17.00
C PHE A 103 3.63 -3.63 17.35
N THR A 104 2.32 -3.46 17.32
CA THR A 104 1.37 -4.57 17.28
C THR A 104 1.22 -5.13 15.86
N VAL A 105 1.63 -4.37 14.83
CA VAL A 105 1.59 -4.78 13.43
C VAL A 105 2.92 -5.40 13.03
N LYS A 106 2.91 -6.67 12.59
CA LYS A 106 4.11 -7.42 12.20
C LYS A 106 4.96 -6.69 11.17
N ASN A 107 4.34 -6.13 10.16
CA ASN A 107 5.02 -5.39 9.09
C ASN A 107 5.80 -4.18 9.61
N VAL A 108 5.25 -3.46 10.62
CA VAL A 108 5.93 -2.33 11.27
C VAL A 108 7.10 -2.81 12.11
N VAL A 109 6.93 -3.91 12.88
CA VAL A 109 8.01 -4.51 13.69
C VAL A 109 9.20 -4.90 12.83
N GLU A 110 8.96 -5.52 11.69
CA GLU A 110 10.02 -6.04 10.81
C GLU A 110 10.72 -4.95 9.98
N ASN A 111 10.08 -3.78 9.77
CA ASN A 111 10.54 -2.78 8.80
C ASN A 111 10.62 -1.35 9.33
N SER A 112 10.44 -1.12 10.63
CA SER A 112 10.51 0.21 11.24
C SER A 112 11.17 0.17 12.61
N ASN A 113 11.43 1.36 13.18
CA ASN A 113 12.00 1.53 14.51
C ASN A 113 11.50 2.88 15.08
N SER A 114 11.42 3.00 16.40
CA SER A 114 10.96 4.21 17.09
C SER A 114 11.79 5.46 16.74
N LEU A 115 13.12 5.31 16.59
CA LEU A 115 14.07 6.39 16.31
C LEU A 115 14.18 6.74 14.81
N LYS A 116 13.49 6.01 13.94
CA LYS A 116 13.56 6.20 12.49
C LYS A 116 13.04 7.57 12.07
N PRO A 117 13.73 8.32 11.18
CA PRO A 117 13.25 9.59 10.67
C PRO A 117 11.89 9.44 9.94
N MET A 118 11.00 10.42 10.11
CA MET A 118 9.62 10.38 9.60
C MET A 118 9.54 10.07 8.11
N LEU A 119 10.44 10.64 7.28
CA LEU A 119 10.48 10.34 5.84
C LEU A 119 10.62 8.83 5.57
N PHE A 120 11.48 8.15 6.33
CA PHE A 120 11.72 6.71 6.16
C PHE A 120 10.66 5.86 6.86
N LYS A 121 9.94 6.39 7.87
CA LYS A 121 8.72 5.74 8.38
C LYS A 121 7.65 5.70 7.29
N VAL A 122 7.40 6.82 6.62
CA VAL A 122 6.45 6.88 5.50
C VAL A 122 6.89 5.97 4.35
N ALA A 123 8.17 6.03 3.95
CA ALA A 123 8.71 5.16 2.89
C ALA A 123 8.72 3.67 3.28
N GLY A 124 8.82 3.36 4.58
CA GLY A 124 8.69 2.01 5.13
C GLY A 124 7.38 1.34 4.75
N THR A 125 6.30 2.11 4.56
CA THR A 125 5.00 1.58 4.12
C THR A 125 5.10 0.73 2.84
N TRP A 126 5.99 1.08 1.92
CA TRP A 126 6.26 0.30 0.69
C TRP A 126 7.65 -0.33 0.65
N GLY A 127 8.40 -0.25 1.74
CA GLY A 127 9.72 -0.85 1.87
C GLY A 127 9.70 -2.35 2.15
N SER A 128 8.54 -2.90 2.53
CA SER A 128 8.32 -4.32 2.77
C SER A 128 7.64 -4.99 1.57
N HIS A 129 7.66 -6.33 1.55
CA HIS A 129 6.94 -7.12 0.54
C HIS A 129 5.42 -6.85 0.58
N GLU A 130 4.81 -6.90 1.75
CA GLU A 130 3.37 -6.72 1.96
C GLU A 130 2.93 -5.29 1.63
N GLY A 131 3.70 -4.32 2.10
CA GLY A 131 3.41 -2.90 1.87
C GLY A 131 3.62 -2.49 0.42
N SER A 132 4.64 -3.02 -0.25
CA SER A 132 4.86 -2.77 -1.67
C SER A 132 3.77 -3.38 -2.54
N LEU A 133 3.26 -4.58 -2.18
CA LEU A 133 2.14 -5.20 -2.86
C LEU A 133 0.83 -4.40 -2.68
N LEU A 134 0.64 -3.80 -1.50
CA LEU A 134 -0.48 -2.90 -1.25
C LEU A 134 -0.39 -1.62 -2.09
N LEU A 135 0.80 -1.00 -2.20
CA LEU A 135 1.04 0.14 -3.09
C LEU A 135 0.77 -0.24 -4.55
N TRP A 136 1.21 -1.42 -4.96
CA TRP A 136 0.97 -1.95 -6.31
C TRP A 136 -0.52 -2.05 -6.62
N THR A 137 -1.28 -2.62 -5.68
CA THR A 137 -2.74 -2.76 -5.79
C THR A 137 -3.43 -1.40 -5.77
N LEU A 138 -2.95 -0.44 -4.98
CA LEU A 138 -3.46 0.93 -4.99
C LEU A 138 -3.30 1.57 -6.37
N ILE A 139 -2.11 1.50 -6.96
CA ILE A 139 -1.83 2.04 -8.29
C ILE A 139 -2.70 1.34 -9.35
N LEU A 140 -2.86 0.01 -9.26
CA LEU A 140 -3.74 -0.76 -10.13
C LEU A 140 -5.18 -0.23 -10.12
N THR A 141 -5.72 0.01 -8.92
CA THR A 141 -7.09 0.53 -8.76
C THR A 141 -7.22 2.00 -9.17
N VAL A 142 -6.17 2.81 -8.96
CA VAL A 142 -6.10 4.20 -9.44
C VAL A 142 -6.20 4.27 -10.97
N PHE A 143 -5.48 3.43 -11.71
CA PHE A 143 -5.60 3.36 -13.17
C PHE A 143 -7.01 2.93 -13.60
N GLY A 144 -7.63 1.97 -12.92
CA GLY A 144 -9.01 1.59 -13.17
C GLY A 144 -9.99 2.74 -12.96
N ALA A 145 -9.89 3.45 -11.84
CA ALA A 145 -10.71 4.62 -11.54
C ALA A 145 -10.45 5.77 -12.51
N ALA A 146 -9.21 5.98 -12.94
CA ALA A 146 -8.86 7.00 -13.93
C ALA A 146 -9.49 6.71 -15.30
N VAL A 147 -9.51 5.46 -15.77
CA VAL A 147 -10.24 5.07 -16.99
C VAL A 147 -11.74 5.26 -16.82
N ALA A 148 -12.31 4.92 -15.66
CA ALA A 148 -13.71 5.14 -15.36
C ALA A 148 -14.10 6.63 -15.39
N LEU A 149 -13.19 7.52 -14.95
CA LEU A 149 -13.40 8.97 -14.86
C LEU A 149 -13.13 9.66 -16.21
N PHE A 150 -11.95 9.46 -16.79
CA PHE A 150 -11.46 10.21 -17.96
C PHE A 150 -11.76 9.51 -19.29
N GLY A 151 -12.22 8.26 -19.29
CA GLY A 151 -12.55 7.48 -20.47
C GLY A 151 -13.95 7.78 -21.03
N SER A 152 -14.40 9.03 -21.08
CA SER A 152 -15.73 9.41 -21.59
C SER A 152 -15.90 9.16 -23.10
N ASN A 153 -14.81 9.23 -23.85
CA ASN A 153 -14.73 8.99 -25.29
C ASN A 153 -14.61 7.51 -25.67
N ILE A 154 -14.48 6.61 -24.71
CA ILE A 154 -14.36 5.17 -24.93
C ILE A 154 -15.77 4.57 -25.01
N PRO A 155 -16.08 3.71 -26.03
CA PRO A 155 -17.35 3.01 -26.09
C PRO A 155 -17.65 2.26 -24.79
N LEU A 156 -18.91 2.33 -24.34
CA LEU A 156 -19.29 1.78 -23.03
C LEU A 156 -18.99 0.28 -22.92
N SER A 157 -19.20 -0.49 -23.99
CA SER A 157 -18.90 -1.93 -24.03
C SER A 157 -17.41 -2.23 -23.86
N LEU A 158 -16.55 -1.51 -24.59
CA LEU A 158 -15.10 -1.65 -24.47
C LEU A 158 -14.61 -1.24 -23.09
N LYS A 159 -15.09 -0.09 -22.57
CA LYS A 159 -14.74 0.37 -21.22
C LYS A 159 -15.15 -0.63 -20.13
N ALA A 160 -16.36 -1.19 -20.22
CA ALA A 160 -16.85 -2.19 -19.28
C ALA A 160 -15.96 -3.45 -19.28
N ARG A 161 -15.59 -3.96 -20.47
CA ARG A 161 -14.69 -5.12 -20.59
C ARG A 161 -13.28 -4.80 -20.09
N THR A 162 -12.72 -3.64 -20.44
CA THR A 162 -11.40 -3.20 -19.96
C THR A 162 -11.36 -3.16 -18.44
N LEU A 163 -12.37 -2.56 -17.80
CA LEU A 163 -12.43 -2.46 -16.34
C LEU A 163 -12.68 -3.83 -15.69
N SER A 164 -13.40 -4.75 -16.35
CA SER A 164 -13.54 -6.12 -15.83
C SER A 164 -12.23 -6.89 -15.88
N VAL A 165 -11.46 -6.78 -16.94
CA VAL A 165 -10.14 -7.41 -17.05
C VAL A 165 -9.19 -6.84 -16.00
N GLN A 166 -9.19 -5.52 -15.80
CA GLN A 166 -8.43 -4.87 -14.72
C GLN A 166 -8.83 -5.43 -13.35
N ALA A 167 -10.11 -5.65 -13.11
CA ALA A 167 -10.60 -6.22 -11.87
C ALA A 167 -10.19 -7.70 -11.67
N TRP A 168 -10.02 -8.49 -12.73
CA TRP A 168 -9.46 -9.86 -12.59
C TRP A 168 -8.07 -9.84 -11.97
N ILE A 169 -7.24 -8.88 -12.39
CA ILE A 169 -5.90 -8.67 -11.80
C ILE A 169 -6.04 -8.24 -10.34
N SER A 170 -6.94 -7.28 -10.04
CA SER A 170 -7.20 -6.83 -8.67
C SER A 170 -7.67 -7.97 -7.77
N VAL A 171 -8.56 -8.86 -8.24
CA VAL A 171 -9.02 -10.03 -7.49
C VAL A 171 -7.84 -10.94 -7.14
N GLY A 172 -6.94 -11.20 -8.10
CA GLY A 172 -5.74 -12.01 -7.85
C GLY A 172 -4.88 -11.42 -6.74
N PHE A 173 -4.52 -10.14 -6.82
CA PHE A 173 -3.68 -9.48 -5.81
C PHE A 173 -4.35 -9.33 -4.45
N LEU A 174 -5.61 -8.91 -4.40
CA LEU A 174 -6.35 -8.76 -3.14
C LEU A 174 -6.54 -10.11 -2.44
N THR A 175 -6.82 -11.17 -3.20
CA THR A 175 -6.93 -12.52 -2.64
C THR A 175 -5.57 -13.01 -2.11
N PHE A 176 -4.49 -12.78 -2.86
CA PHE A 176 -3.15 -13.14 -2.43
C PHE A 176 -2.76 -12.40 -1.14
N MET A 177 -3.00 -11.08 -1.06
CA MET A 177 -2.72 -10.31 0.17
C MET A 177 -3.52 -10.83 1.37
N LEU A 178 -4.81 -11.06 1.21
CA LEU A 178 -5.66 -11.49 2.31
C LEU A 178 -5.34 -12.90 2.82
N LEU A 179 -4.83 -13.79 1.95
CA LEU A 179 -4.60 -15.19 2.31
C LEU A 179 -3.14 -15.51 2.67
N THR A 180 -2.16 -14.79 2.12
CA THR A 180 -0.75 -15.19 2.22
C THR A 180 0.22 -14.06 2.56
N SER A 181 -0.15 -12.80 2.32
CA SER A 181 0.76 -11.65 2.45
C SER A 181 0.03 -10.43 3.03
N ASN A 182 -0.58 -10.65 4.21
CA ASN A 182 -1.44 -9.64 4.82
C ASN A 182 -0.61 -8.54 5.51
N PRO A 183 -0.70 -7.28 5.05
CA PRO A 183 0.06 -6.18 5.65
C PRO A 183 -0.38 -5.83 7.08
N PHE A 184 -1.51 -6.35 7.55
CA PHE A 184 -2.10 -6.08 8.85
C PHE A 184 -1.99 -7.24 9.84
N ASP A 185 -1.12 -8.22 9.57
CA ASP A 185 -0.87 -9.31 10.52
C ASP A 185 -0.37 -8.76 11.85
N ARG A 186 -0.91 -9.28 12.95
CA ARG A 186 -0.60 -8.86 14.31
C ARG A 186 0.48 -9.70 14.94
N VAL A 187 1.29 -9.07 15.80
CA VAL A 187 2.23 -9.74 16.70
C VAL A 187 1.68 -9.68 18.12
N PHE A 188 1.69 -10.82 18.80
CA PHE A 188 1.26 -10.89 20.19
C PHE A 188 2.25 -11.73 21.01
N PRO A 189 2.80 -11.26 22.16
CA PRO A 189 2.65 -9.90 22.67
C PRO A 189 3.28 -8.85 21.74
N PRO A 190 2.88 -7.55 21.83
CA PRO A 190 3.50 -6.48 21.08
C PRO A 190 5.01 -6.42 21.34
N ALA A 191 5.79 -6.08 20.32
CA ALA A 191 7.22 -5.88 20.48
C ALA A 191 7.50 -4.53 21.16
N ASP A 192 8.57 -4.46 21.99
CA ASP A 192 8.98 -3.21 22.65
C ASP A 192 9.50 -2.16 21.64
N ASP A 193 10.10 -2.60 20.54
CA ASP A 193 10.56 -1.78 19.40
C ASP A 193 10.70 -2.65 18.15
N GLY A 194 10.89 -2.02 16.97
CA GLY A 194 11.05 -2.71 15.71
C GLY A 194 12.51 -3.01 15.35
N GLN A 195 12.69 -3.91 14.35
CA GLN A 195 13.99 -4.38 13.86
C GLN A 195 14.71 -3.39 12.96
N ASP A 196 14.02 -2.33 12.53
CA ASP A 196 14.44 -1.33 11.55
C ASP A 196 14.53 -1.86 10.11
N LEU A 197 14.52 -0.94 9.18
CA LEU A 197 14.74 -1.19 7.76
C LEU A 197 16.24 -1.25 7.48
N ASN A 198 16.66 -2.08 6.53
CA ASN A 198 18.05 -2.12 6.10
C ASN A 198 18.58 -0.69 5.84
N PRO A 199 19.72 -0.28 6.43
CA PRO A 199 20.28 1.06 6.27
C PRO A 199 20.44 1.51 4.82
N LEU A 200 20.76 0.61 3.88
CA LEU A 200 20.84 0.89 2.45
C LEU A 200 19.50 1.33 1.84
N LEU A 201 18.39 0.98 2.50
CA LEU A 201 17.05 1.36 2.08
C LEU A 201 16.59 2.69 2.69
N GLN A 202 17.38 3.30 3.57
CA GLN A 202 17.09 4.59 4.19
C GLN A 202 17.70 5.74 3.37
N ASP A 203 17.37 5.79 2.09
CA ASP A 203 17.81 6.77 1.14
C ASP A 203 16.63 7.42 0.40
N VAL A 204 16.76 8.69 0.02
CA VAL A 204 15.72 9.45 -0.68
C VAL A 204 15.46 8.87 -2.07
N GLY A 205 16.51 8.38 -2.74
CA GLY A 205 16.39 7.71 -4.04
C GLY A 205 15.49 6.50 -3.93
N LEU A 206 15.70 5.67 -2.90
CA LEU A 206 14.83 4.53 -2.64
C LEU A 206 13.42 4.93 -2.23
N ALA A 207 13.24 5.99 -1.44
CA ALA A 207 11.90 6.45 -1.07
C ALA A 207 11.06 6.83 -2.29
N MET A 208 11.67 7.43 -3.31
CA MET A 208 11.00 7.94 -4.52
C MET A 208 10.94 6.93 -5.68
N HIS A 209 11.93 6.04 -5.79
CA HIS A 209 12.05 5.10 -6.91
C HIS A 209 10.88 4.12 -7.01
N PRO A 210 10.47 3.38 -5.95
CA PRO A 210 9.42 2.37 -6.07
C PRO A 210 8.05 2.94 -6.48
N PRO A 211 7.56 4.07 -5.93
CA PRO A 211 6.31 4.66 -6.38
C PRO A 211 6.31 5.02 -7.87
N LEU A 212 7.41 5.61 -8.38
CA LEU A 212 7.53 5.97 -9.80
C LEU A 212 7.63 4.73 -10.69
N LEU A 213 8.42 3.73 -10.29
CA LEU A 213 8.58 2.48 -11.00
C LEU A 213 7.23 1.75 -11.08
N TYR A 214 6.53 1.62 -9.95
CA TYR A 214 5.24 0.92 -9.89
C TYR A 214 4.16 1.66 -10.67
N PHE A 215 4.11 2.97 -10.61
CA PHE A 215 3.16 3.74 -11.43
C PHE A 215 3.34 3.44 -12.93
N GLY A 216 4.56 3.29 -13.39
CA GLY A 216 4.87 2.90 -14.76
C GLY A 216 4.59 1.41 -15.01
N TYR A 217 5.19 0.53 -14.22
CA TYR A 217 5.09 -0.92 -14.41
C TYR A 217 3.66 -1.42 -14.28
N VAL A 218 2.98 -1.07 -13.18
CA VAL A 218 1.59 -1.43 -12.95
C VAL A 218 0.65 -0.71 -13.93
N GLY A 219 1.02 0.50 -14.35
CA GLY A 219 0.26 1.26 -15.35
C GLY A 219 0.09 0.53 -16.68
N PHE A 220 1.01 -0.35 -17.06
CA PHE A 220 0.84 -1.20 -18.24
C PHE A 220 -0.27 -2.24 -18.09
N SER A 221 -0.74 -2.54 -16.88
CA SER A 221 -1.90 -3.42 -16.68
C SER A 221 -3.16 -2.91 -17.37
N ILE A 222 -3.35 -1.58 -17.41
CA ILE A 222 -4.51 -1.00 -18.10
C ILE A 222 -4.38 -1.13 -19.62
N VAL A 223 -3.16 -1.02 -20.15
CA VAL A 223 -2.88 -1.25 -21.58
C VAL A 223 -3.18 -2.71 -21.95
N PHE A 224 -2.72 -3.64 -21.11
CA PHE A 224 -3.05 -5.07 -21.23
C PHE A 224 -4.57 -5.29 -21.17
N SER A 225 -5.26 -4.66 -20.23
CA SER A 225 -6.71 -4.78 -20.09
C SER A 225 -7.47 -4.26 -21.30
N PHE A 226 -7.01 -3.17 -21.95
CA PHE A 226 -7.55 -2.69 -23.23
C PHE A 226 -7.31 -3.69 -24.37
N ALA A 227 -6.13 -4.32 -24.41
CA ALA A 227 -5.81 -5.30 -25.44
C ALA A 227 -6.71 -6.54 -25.31
N VAL A 228 -6.85 -7.10 -24.11
CA VAL A 228 -7.74 -8.24 -23.85
C VAL A 228 -9.19 -7.89 -24.15
N ALA A 229 -9.68 -6.70 -23.75
CA ALA A 229 -11.02 -6.26 -24.03
C ALA A 229 -11.29 -6.13 -25.54
N ALA A 230 -10.33 -5.63 -26.32
CA ALA A 230 -10.44 -5.53 -27.77
C ALA A 230 -10.46 -6.91 -28.45
N LEU A 231 -9.67 -7.86 -27.95
CA LEU A 231 -9.70 -9.25 -28.43
C LEU A 231 -11.05 -9.92 -28.13
N ILE A 232 -11.64 -9.68 -26.97
CA ILE A 232 -12.99 -10.17 -26.61
C ILE A 232 -14.07 -9.55 -27.52
N GLU A 233 -13.92 -8.27 -27.92
CA GLU A 233 -14.82 -7.62 -28.86
C GLU A 233 -14.59 -8.04 -30.31
N GLY A 234 -13.43 -8.63 -30.61
CA GLY A 234 -13.02 -8.96 -31.97
C GLY A 234 -12.73 -7.72 -32.84
N ARG A 235 -12.39 -6.58 -32.20
CA ARG A 235 -12.23 -5.31 -32.88
C ARG A 235 -10.99 -4.54 -32.40
N VAL A 236 -10.02 -4.41 -33.31
CA VAL A 236 -8.81 -3.60 -33.14
C VAL A 236 -8.70 -2.66 -34.34
N ASP A 237 -8.93 -1.37 -34.09
CA ASP A 237 -8.93 -0.35 -35.13
C ASP A 237 -8.11 0.90 -34.70
N ALA A 238 -7.97 1.88 -35.58
CA ALA A 238 -7.25 3.11 -35.33
C ALA A 238 -7.89 3.95 -34.17
N ALA A 239 -9.19 3.78 -33.91
CA ALA A 239 -9.85 4.44 -32.78
C ALA A 239 -9.41 3.82 -31.45
N TRP A 240 -9.33 2.48 -31.40
CA TRP A 240 -8.78 1.76 -30.23
C TRP A 240 -7.36 2.24 -29.91
N ALA A 241 -6.48 2.33 -30.90
CA ALA A 241 -5.12 2.80 -30.69
C ALA A 241 -5.05 4.22 -30.11
N ARG A 242 -5.96 5.13 -30.51
CA ARG A 242 -6.06 6.48 -29.95
C ARG A 242 -6.51 6.47 -28.48
N TRP A 243 -7.41 5.57 -28.09
CA TRP A 243 -7.88 5.48 -26.70
C TRP A 243 -6.81 4.89 -25.77
N VAL A 244 -6.01 3.94 -26.23
CA VAL A 244 -4.94 3.30 -25.43
C VAL A 244 -3.70 4.19 -25.29
N ARG A 245 -3.38 4.98 -26.30
CA ARG A 245 -2.15 5.79 -26.38
C ARG A 245 -1.84 6.63 -25.14
N PRO A 246 -2.77 7.45 -24.57
CA PRO A 246 -2.45 8.27 -23.40
C PRO A 246 -2.05 7.44 -22.18
N TRP A 247 -2.68 6.29 -21.97
CA TRP A 247 -2.39 5.38 -20.88
C TRP A 247 -1.00 4.73 -21.05
N THR A 248 -0.70 4.29 -22.27
CA THR A 248 0.62 3.74 -22.61
C THR A 248 1.73 4.78 -22.39
N LEU A 249 1.52 6.02 -22.82
CA LEU A 249 2.50 7.09 -22.66
C LEU A 249 2.71 7.44 -21.18
N ALA A 250 1.64 7.56 -20.39
CA ALA A 250 1.74 7.83 -18.96
C ALA A 250 2.53 6.72 -18.23
N ALA A 251 2.20 5.47 -18.49
CA ALA A 251 2.90 4.31 -17.94
C ALA A 251 4.39 4.29 -18.37
N TRP A 252 4.65 4.49 -19.65
CA TRP A 252 6.01 4.47 -20.19
C TRP A 252 6.89 5.60 -19.62
N MET A 253 6.37 6.81 -19.54
CA MET A 253 7.09 7.96 -18.97
C MET A 253 7.47 7.72 -17.52
N SER A 254 6.52 7.23 -16.71
CA SER A 254 6.75 6.96 -15.30
C SER A 254 7.73 5.79 -15.10
N LEU A 255 7.61 4.72 -15.91
CA LEU A 255 8.53 3.59 -15.89
C LEU A 255 9.95 4.03 -16.23
N THR A 256 10.11 4.87 -17.27
CA THR A 256 11.41 5.41 -17.67
C THR A 256 12.03 6.26 -16.56
N ALA A 257 11.25 7.13 -15.93
CA ALA A 257 11.72 7.93 -14.80
C ALA A 257 12.09 7.05 -13.60
N GLY A 258 11.27 6.04 -13.30
CA GLY A 258 11.52 5.08 -12.22
C GLY A 258 12.80 4.29 -12.45
N ILE A 259 13.02 3.75 -13.65
CA ILE A 259 14.26 3.03 -14.01
C ILE A 259 15.48 3.96 -13.91
N ALA A 260 15.38 5.19 -14.43
CA ALA A 260 16.48 6.15 -14.36
C ALA A 260 16.85 6.49 -12.91
N LEU A 261 15.86 6.71 -12.05
CA LEU A 261 16.05 6.99 -10.64
C LEU A 261 16.66 5.78 -9.89
N GLY A 262 16.19 4.57 -10.17
CA GLY A 262 16.75 3.35 -9.60
C GLY A 262 18.17 3.08 -10.03
N SER A 263 18.50 3.33 -11.30
CA SER A 263 19.88 3.21 -11.82
C SER A 263 20.81 4.22 -11.17
N TRP A 264 20.34 5.45 -10.96
CA TRP A 264 21.10 6.48 -10.26
C TRP A 264 21.31 6.11 -8.79
N TRP A 265 20.28 5.64 -8.07
CA TRP A 265 20.40 5.16 -6.70
C TRP A 265 21.37 3.99 -6.59
N ALA A 266 21.28 2.98 -7.46
CA ALA A 266 22.21 1.85 -7.47
C ALA A 266 23.68 2.29 -7.71
N TYR A 267 23.89 3.33 -8.50
CA TYR A 267 25.23 3.85 -8.79
C TYR A 267 25.89 4.52 -7.57
N TYR A 268 25.18 5.45 -6.90
CA TYR A 268 25.82 6.21 -5.82
C TYR A 268 25.74 5.54 -4.45
N GLU A 269 24.67 4.77 -4.18
CA GLU A 269 24.45 4.16 -2.85
C GLU A 269 25.04 2.75 -2.80
N LEU A 270 24.80 1.94 -3.81
CA LEU A 270 25.25 0.55 -3.83
C LEU A 270 26.63 0.38 -4.47
N GLY A 271 27.14 1.38 -5.17
CA GLY A 271 28.40 1.32 -5.89
C GLY A 271 28.41 0.26 -7.02
N TRP A 272 27.26 -0.10 -7.53
CA TRP A 272 27.13 -1.14 -8.55
C TRP A 272 27.42 -0.60 -9.94
N GLY A 273 28.54 -1.03 -10.50
CA GLY A 273 28.86 -0.88 -11.91
C GLY A 273 28.93 0.55 -12.40
N GLY A 274 28.50 0.74 -13.63
CA GLY A 274 28.45 2.03 -14.27
C GLY A 274 27.14 2.76 -14.01
N TRP A 275 27.06 3.95 -14.57
CA TRP A 275 25.90 4.84 -14.55
C TRP A 275 24.57 4.18 -14.95
N TRP A 276 24.60 3.12 -15.75
CA TRP A 276 23.42 2.38 -16.19
C TRP A 276 23.47 0.94 -15.70
N PHE A 277 22.79 0.69 -14.59
CA PHE A 277 22.65 -0.64 -14.00
C PHE A 277 21.17 -1.00 -13.84
N TRP A 278 20.83 -2.23 -14.17
CA TRP A 278 19.49 -2.78 -14.06
C TRP A 278 19.41 -3.69 -12.83
N ASP A 279 18.58 -3.31 -11.92
CA ASP A 279 18.22 -4.16 -10.80
C ASP A 279 16.72 -4.46 -10.83
#